data_2710472e366718b328808c6d447904b3
#
_entry.id   2710472e366718b328808c6d447904b3
#
_cell.length_a   1.000
_cell.length_b   1.000
_cell.length_c   1.000
_cell.angle_alpha   90.00
_cell.angle_beta   90.00
_cell.angle_gamma   90.00
#
_symmetry.space_group_name_H-M   'P 1'
#
loop_
_entity.id
_entity.type
_entity.pdbx_description
1 polymer ?
#
loop_
_entity_poly.entity_id
_entity_poly.type
_entity_poly.pdbx_seq_one_letter_code
_entity_poly.pdbx_strand_id
1 'polypeptide(L)'
;VYGQSVGRKNADPKTMLLIGRITMIVATAAALYFATAKFDILDLLVFVGALWGCLVFPVIASFYWGRITNVAFTASVLAALAVFLPVRFEWIPIEGAWAFVVETLAILGVGVVLGIMCFGFFGLRPAAVVGAIASVVMLFLGYGFLRDYATLTGSLVAYAVSFLVCWGLSVRSGQDFDFDRIARVTGDFDPATEDLPQVERA
;
A
#
# COMPACT_ATOMS: atom_id res chain seq x y z
N VAL A 1 7.54 -14.36 4.61
CA VAL A 1 6.20 -14.50 4.05
C VAL A 1 5.84 -15.97 3.86
N TYR A 2 6.63 -16.77 3.11
CA TYR A 2 6.34 -18.18 2.83
C TYR A 2 6.23 -19.04 4.10
N GLY A 3 7.15 -18.88 5.06
CA GLY A 3 7.16 -19.65 6.31
C GLY A 3 5.96 -19.35 7.22
N GLN A 4 5.41 -18.14 7.17
CA GLN A 4 4.24 -17.75 7.96
C GLN A 4 2.91 -18.11 7.30
N SER A 5 2.83 -18.00 5.96
CA SER A 5 1.59 -18.26 5.22
C SER A 5 1.23 -19.73 5.13
N VAL A 6 2.20 -20.63 5.14
CA VAL A 6 1.99 -22.08 4.97
C VAL A 6 1.94 -22.81 6.33
N GLY A 7 2.09 -22.10 7.46
CA GLY A 7 1.97 -22.69 8.81
C GLY A 7 3.05 -23.73 9.15
N ARG A 8 4.08 -23.87 8.32
CA ARG A 8 5.21 -24.76 8.58
C ARG A 8 6.26 -24.02 9.40
N LYS A 9 6.40 -24.40 10.65
CA LYS A 9 7.44 -23.89 11.58
C LYS A 9 8.89 -24.14 11.10
N ASN A 10 9.11 -25.03 10.14
CA ASN A 10 10.41 -25.33 9.55
C ASN A 10 10.28 -25.30 8.02
N ALA A 11 10.37 -24.10 7.43
CA ALA A 11 10.54 -23.98 5.98
C ALA A 11 11.95 -24.51 5.64
N ASP A 12 12.01 -25.50 4.73
CA ASP A 12 13.28 -26.05 4.26
C ASP A 12 14.11 -24.91 3.62
N PRO A 13 15.37 -24.67 4.08
CA PRO A 13 16.23 -23.61 3.56
C PRO A 13 16.42 -23.67 2.04
N LYS A 14 16.42 -24.86 1.46
CA LYS A 14 16.52 -25.07 0.00
C LYS A 14 15.31 -24.54 -0.74
N THR A 15 14.11 -24.74 -0.19
CA THR A 15 12.87 -24.22 -0.79
C THR A 15 12.80 -22.70 -0.71
N MET A 16 13.28 -22.10 0.39
CA MET A 16 13.36 -20.63 0.51
C MET A 16 14.32 -20.03 -0.50
N LEU A 17 15.48 -20.64 -0.71
CA LEU A 17 16.46 -20.22 -1.72
C LEU A 17 15.89 -20.37 -3.15
N LEU A 18 15.18 -21.46 -3.41
CA LEU A 18 14.55 -21.70 -4.72
C LEU A 18 13.51 -20.60 -5.03
N ILE A 19 12.62 -20.32 -4.06
CA ILE A 19 11.60 -19.26 -4.21
C ILE A 19 12.27 -17.89 -4.45
N GLY A 20 13.32 -17.57 -3.67
CA GLY A 20 14.07 -16.32 -3.86
C GLY A 20 14.67 -16.21 -5.27
N ARG A 21 15.29 -17.29 -5.79
CA ARG A 21 15.85 -17.33 -7.15
C ARG A 21 14.78 -17.18 -8.22
N ILE A 22 13.65 -17.86 -8.10
CA ILE A 22 12.53 -17.75 -9.05
C ILE A 22 12.00 -16.32 -9.04
N THR A 23 11.80 -15.73 -7.86
CA THR A 23 11.33 -14.34 -7.74
C THR A 23 12.29 -13.35 -8.41
N MET A 24 13.60 -13.53 -8.22
CA MET A 24 14.62 -12.71 -8.91
C MET A 24 14.56 -12.86 -10.42
N ILE A 25 14.46 -14.09 -10.94
CA ILE A 25 14.37 -14.35 -12.38
C ILE A 25 13.12 -13.69 -12.97
N VAL A 26 11.97 -13.86 -12.32
CA VAL A 26 10.71 -13.26 -12.76
C VAL A 26 10.79 -11.72 -12.72
N ALA A 27 11.33 -11.15 -11.64
CA ALA A 27 11.49 -9.70 -11.53
C ALA A 27 12.46 -9.15 -12.60
N THR A 28 13.58 -9.84 -12.86
CA THR A 28 14.53 -9.45 -13.89
C THR A 28 13.92 -9.56 -15.29
N ALA A 29 13.18 -10.62 -15.58
CA ALA A 29 12.50 -10.79 -16.87
C ALA A 29 11.43 -9.69 -17.09
N ALA A 30 10.67 -9.35 -16.05
CA ALA A 30 9.72 -8.24 -16.10
C ALA A 30 10.43 -6.90 -16.34
N ALA A 31 11.53 -6.63 -15.63
CA ALA A 31 12.31 -5.41 -15.81
C ALA A 31 12.90 -5.30 -17.23
N LEU A 32 13.43 -6.39 -17.79
CA LEU A 32 13.91 -6.45 -19.17
C LEU A 32 12.80 -6.20 -20.17
N TYR A 33 11.62 -6.78 -19.95
CA TYR A 33 10.45 -6.55 -20.80
C TYR A 33 10.07 -5.06 -20.82
N PHE A 34 9.98 -4.42 -19.65
CA PHE A 34 9.71 -2.98 -19.58
C PHE A 34 10.81 -2.12 -20.19
N ALA A 35 12.07 -2.52 -20.05
CA ALA A 35 13.21 -1.78 -20.63
C ALA A 35 13.27 -1.89 -22.16
N THR A 36 12.82 -3.02 -22.74
CA THR A 36 12.82 -3.24 -24.20
C THR A 36 11.55 -2.77 -24.89
N ALA A 37 10.43 -2.76 -24.19
CA ALA A 37 9.16 -2.26 -24.68
C ALA A 37 9.22 -0.72 -24.70
N LYS A 38 9.52 -0.09 -25.79
CA LYS A 38 9.71 1.37 -26.06
C LYS A 38 8.63 2.28 -25.40
N PHE A 39 8.45 2.12 -24.10
CA PHE A 39 7.60 3.03 -23.31
C PHE A 39 8.28 4.39 -23.18
N ASP A 40 7.51 5.44 -23.24
CA ASP A 40 8.00 6.77 -22.86
C ASP A 40 8.43 6.72 -21.39
N ILE A 41 9.65 7.21 -21.12
CA ILE A 41 10.24 7.21 -19.77
C ILE A 41 9.32 7.97 -18.80
N LEU A 42 8.69 9.03 -19.26
CA LEU A 42 7.76 9.82 -18.45
C LEU A 42 6.51 9.01 -18.07
N ASP A 43 5.92 8.31 -19.04
CA ASP A 43 4.76 7.44 -18.80
C ASP A 43 5.09 6.30 -17.84
N LEU A 44 6.28 5.71 -17.95
CA LEU A 44 6.74 4.67 -17.03
C LEU A 44 6.93 5.21 -15.61
N LEU A 45 7.52 6.40 -15.48
CA LEU A 45 7.72 7.06 -14.18
C LEU A 45 6.38 7.36 -13.49
N VAL A 46 5.42 7.91 -14.24
CA VAL A 46 4.07 8.21 -13.75
C VAL A 46 3.34 6.92 -13.37
N PHE A 47 3.48 5.86 -14.17
CA PHE A 47 2.89 4.55 -13.86
C PHE A 47 3.44 3.95 -12.57
N VAL A 48 4.77 3.96 -12.39
CA VAL A 48 5.41 3.48 -11.15
C VAL A 48 4.98 4.32 -9.96
N GLY A 49 4.92 5.65 -10.10
CA GLY A 49 4.43 6.55 -9.06
C GLY A 49 2.97 6.23 -8.66
N ALA A 50 2.12 5.94 -9.63
CA ALA A 50 0.72 5.57 -9.39
C ALA A 50 0.58 4.20 -8.69
N LEU A 51 1.46 3.24 -8.98
CA LEU A 51 1.50 1.95 -8.28
C LEU A 51 1.78 2.11 -6.77
N TRP A 52 2.59 3.09 -6.40
CA TRP A 52 2.81 3.42 -4.98
C TRP A 52 1.51 3.80 -4.27
N GLY A 53 0.54 4.37 -4.99
CA GLY A 53 -0.78 4.67 -4.45
C GLY A 53 -1.49 3.46 -3.83
N CYS A 54 -1.27 2.27 -4.39
CA CYS A 54 -1.83 1.03 -3.87
C CYS A 54 -1.22 0.62 -2.51
N LEU A 55 0.03 1.00 -2.25
CA LEU A 55 0.82 0.56 -1.09
C LEU A 55 0.85 1.58 0.05
N VAL A 56 0.79 2.89 -0.26
CA VAL A 56 1.05 3.96 0.71
C VAL A 56 0.14 3.87 1.91
N PHE A 57 -1.17 3.73 1.71
CA PHE A 57 -2.11 3.69 2.83
C PHE A 57 -1.88 2.47 3.74
N PRO A 58 -1.88 1.21 3.25
CA PRO A 58 -1.70 0.06 4.13
C PRO A 58 -0.32 0.03 4.81
N VAL A 59 0.73 0.57 4.18
CA VAL A 59 2.05 0.68 4.80
C VAL A 59 2.01 1.68 5.97
N ILE A 60 1.54 2.91 5.74
CA ILE A 60 1.45 3.92 6.81
C ILE A 60 0.55 3.43 7.94
N ALA A 61 -0.62 2.90 7.60
CA ALA A 61 -1.56 2.40 8.59
C ALA A 61 -0.97 1.24 9.43
N SER A 62 -0.14 0.38 8.85
CA SER A 62 0.51 -0.73 9.58
C SER A 62 1.48 -0.26 10.68
N PHE A 63 2.02 0.95 10.59
CA PHE A 63 2.88 1.52 11.63
C PHE A 63 2.11 2.14 12.80
N TYR A 64 0.91 2.63 12.54
CA TYR A 64 0.15 3.40 13.53
C TYR A 64 -1.09 2.68 14.06
N TRP A 65 -1.54 1.63 13.37
CA TRP A 65 -2.78 0.94 13.71
C TRP A 65 -2.57 -0.57 13.89
N GLY A 66 -2.56 -1.02 15.14
CA GLY A 66 -2.30 -2.43 15.52
C GLY A 66 -3.31 -3.46 15.02
N ARG A 67 -4.44 -3.02 14.44
CA ARG A 67 -5.47 -3.95 13.93
C ARG A 67 -5.25 -4.42 12.50
N ILE A 68 -4.20 -3.96 11.85
CA ILE A 68 -3.93 -4.35 10.46
C ILE A 68 -3.35 -5.75 10.42
N THR A 69 -4.08 -6.66 9.79
CA THR A 69 -3.64 -8.03 9.55
C THR A 69 -2.93 -8.15 8.20
N ASN A 70 -2.07 -9.16 8.06
CA ASN A 70 -1.42 -9.47 6.77
C ASN A 70 -2.45 -9.69 5.65
N VAL A 71 -3.61 -10.26 5.98
CA VAL A 71 -4.70 -10.48 5.01
C VAL A 71 -5.29 -9.15 4.57
N ALA A 72 -5.58 -8.24 5.51
CA ALA A 72 -6.10 -6.91 5.20
C ALA A 72 -5.12 -6.11 4.34
N PHE A 73 -3.83 -6.15 4.67
CA PHE A 73 -2.76 -5.52 3.90
C PHE A 73 -2.71 -6.07 2.47
N THR A 74 -2.57 -7.38 2.31
CA THR A 74 -2.43 -8.01 0.99
C THR A 74 -3.70 -7.82 0.15
N ALA A 75 -4.88 -8.01 0.75
CA ALA A 75 -6.16 -7.84 0.05
C ALA A 75 -6.36 -6.39 -0.42
N SER A 76 -5.97 -5.39 0.40
CA SER A 76 -6.09 -3.98 0.02
C SER A 76 -5.20 -3.62 -1.17
N VAL A 77 -3.96 -4.12 -1.19
CA VAL A 77 -3.03 -3.91 -2.30
C VAL A 77 -3.53 -4.57 -3.57
N LEU A 78 -3.96 -5.85 -3.49
CA LEU A 78 -4.48 -6.57 -4.65
C LEU A 78 -5.77 -5.94 -5.19
N ALA A 79 -6.69 -5.52 -4.32
CA ALA A 79 -7.91 -4.84 -4.74
C ALA A 79 -7.61 -3.50 -5.41
N ALA A 80 -6.69 -2.71 -4.85
CA ALA A 80 -6.28 -1.44 -5.45
C ALA A 80 -5.64 -1.64 -6.83
N LEU A 81 -4.77 -2.64 -6.99
CA LEU A 81 -4.17 -3.00 -8.29
C LEU A 81 -5.23 -3.46 -9.29
N ALA A 82 -6.18 -4.31 -8.85
CA ALA A 82 -7.24 -4.83 -9.71
C ALA A 82 -8.18 -3.73 -10.25
N VAL A 83 -8.29 -2.61 -9.54
CA VAL A 83 -9.08 -1.46 -10.02
C VAL A 83 -8.20 -0.46 -10.79
N PHE A 84 -6.96 -0.24 -10.34
CA PHE A 84 -6.03 0.69 -10.99
C PHE A 84 -5.70 0.29 -12.43
N LEU A 85 -5.36 -1.00 -12.66
CA LEU A 85 -4.93 -1.45 -13.98
C LEU A 85 -6.01 -1.29 -15.08
N PRO A 86 -7.28 -1.71 -14.88
CA PRO A 86 -8.33 -1.50 -15.87
C PRO A 86 -8.63 -0.02 -16.15
N VAL A 87 -8.58 0.83 -15.13
CA VAL A 87 -8.78 2.27 -15.29
C VAL A 87 -7.62 2.90 -16.07
N ARG A 88 -6.36 2.51 -15.75
CA ARG A 88 -5.18 3.05 -16.43
C ARG A 88 -5.08 2.64 -17.90
N PHE A 89 -5.42 1.40 -18.21
CA PHE A 89 -5.34 0.87 -19.57
C PHE A 89 -6.64 1.06 -20.36
N GLU A 90 -7.59 1.83 -19.82
CA GLU A 90 -8.88 2.11 -20.47
C GLU A 90 -9.65 0.85 -20.92
N TRP A 91 -9.43 -0.27 -20.23
CA TRP A 91 -10.15 -1.52 -20.49
C TRP A 91 -11.64 -1.38 -20.16
N ILE A 92 -11.95 -0.49 -19.23
CA ILE A 92 -13.32 -0.13 -18.87
C ILE A 92 -13.50 1.32 -19.33
N PRO A 93 -14.36 1.59 -20.33
CA PRO A 93 -14.64 2.96 -20.75
C PRO A 93 -15.25 3.70 -19.56
N ILE A 94 -14.66 4.86 -19.23
CA ILE A 94 -15.17 5.74 -18.15
C ILE A 94 -16.35 6.54 -18.69
N GLU A 95 -17.44 5.82 -19.02
CA GLU A 95 -18.66 6.40 -19.57
C GLU A 95 -19.89 5.94 -18.78
N GLY A 96 -20.95 6.72 -18.80
CA GLY A 96 -22.22 6.41 -18.15
C GLY A 96 -22.12 6.27 -16.63
N ALA A 97 -22.76 5.26 -16.08
CA ALA A 97 -22.84 5.04 -14.61
C ALA A 97 -21.48 4.73 -13.96
N TRP A 98 -20.55 4.11 -14.70
CA TRP A 98 -19.21 3.79 -14.20
C TRP A 98 -18.36 5.06 -14.00
N ALA A 99 -18.52 6.06 -14.87
CA ALA A 99 -17.82 7.33 -14.70
C ALA A 99 -18.13 7.96 -13.33
N PHE A 100 -19.41 7.94 -12.93
CA PHE A 100 -19.82 8.45 -11.63
C PHE A 100 -19.11 7.72 -10.46
N VAL A 101 -19.04 6.40 -10.51
CA VAL A 101 -18.39 5.59 -9.46
C VAL A 101 -16.90 5.87 -9.40
N VAL A 102 -16.23 5.88 -10.57
CA VAL A 102 -14.78 6.14 -10.67
C VAL A 102 -14.44 7.54 -10.18
N GLU A 103 -15.20 8.57 -10.60
CA GLU A 103 -14.98 9.94 -10.14
C GLU A 103 -15.22 10.11 -8.64
N THR A 104 -16.29 9.50 -8.11
CA THR A 104 -16.57 9.55 -6.67
C THR A 104 -15.45 8.89 -5.86
N LEU A 105 -14.94 7.73 -6.31
CA LEU A 105 -13.80 7.08 -5.68
C LEU A 105 -12.52 7.91 -5.81
N ALA A 106 -12.28 8.54 -6.96
CA ALA A 106 -11.12 9.41 -7.13
C ALA A 106 -11.17 10.63 -6.20
N ILE A 107 -12.35 11.25 -6.05
CA ILE A 107 -12.56 12.37 -5.12
C ILE A 107 -12.30 11.93 -3.66
N LEU A 108 -12.78 10.75 -3.28
CA LEU A 108 -12.45 10.17 -1.98
C LEU A 108 -10.93 9.95 -1.84
N GLY A 109 -10.27 9.49 -2.90
CA GLY A 109 -8.82 9.31 -2.96
C GLY A 109 -8.05 10.61 -2.70
N VAL A 110 -8.50 11.75 -3.23
CA VAL A 110 -7.92 13.07 -2.91
C VAL A 110 -7.97 13.34 -1.40
N GLY A 111 -9.13 13.08 -0.78
CA GLY A 111 -9.28 13.23 0.67
C GLY A 111 -8.34 12.31 1.47
N VAL A 112 -8.19 11.07 1.02
CA VAL A 112 -7.26 10.10 1.66
C VAL A 112 -5.81 10.59 1.55
N VAL A 113 -5.37 11.03 0.37
CA VAL A 113 -4.00 11.53 0.15
C VAL A 113 -3.71 12.75 1.03
N LEU A 114 -4.58 13.77 1.00
CA LEU A 114 -4.41 14.97 1.81
C LEU A 114 -4.55 14.67 3.31
N GLY A 115 -5.44 13.76 3.68
CA GLY A 115 -5.54 13.27 5.06
C GLY A 115 -4.25 12.61 5.55
N ILE A 116 -3.63 11.72 4.76
CA ILE A 116 -2.36 11.07 5.10
C ILE A 116 -1.24 12.11 5.22
N MET A 117 -1.15 13.06 4.30
CA MET A 117 -0.15 14.13 4.36
C MET A 117 -0.31 14.98 5.63
N CYS A 118 -1.55 15.32 5.96
CA CYS A 118 -1.85 16.09 7.16
C CYS A 118 -1.61 15.29 8.46
N PHE A 119 -1.82 13.97 8.42
CA PHE A 119 -1.59 13.08 9.56
C PHE A 119 -0.16 13.10 10.05
N GLY A 120 0.82 13.15 9.13
CA GLY A 120 2.24 13.20 9.48
C GLY A 120 2.65 14.44 10.28
N PHE A 121 1.89 15.55 10.20
CA PHE A 121 2.22 16.82 10.86
C PHE A 121 1.33 17.11 12.07
N PHE A 122 0.05 16.79 12.00
CA PHE A 122 -0.96 17.30 12.94
C PHE A 122 -1.73 16.21 13.71
N GLY A 123 -1.52 14.95 13.38
CA GLY A 123 -2.22 13.81 13.99
C GLY A 123 -3.57 13.50 13.36
N LEU A 124 -4.27 12.50 13.94
CA LEU A 124 -5.43 11.84 13.30
C LEU A 124 -6.66 12.75 13.14
N ARG A 125 -7.00 13.55 14.17
CA ARG A 125 -8.22 14.38 14.15
C ARG A 125 -8.19 15.46 13.08
N PRO A 126 -7.16 16.34 13.01
CA PRO A 126 -7.08 17.34 11.96
C PRO A 126 -6.91 16.71 10.57
N ALA A 127 -6.19 15.58 10.45
CA ALA A 127 -6.06 14.85 9.20
C ALA A 127 -7.41 14.39 8.63
N ALA A 128 -8.28 13.83 9.48
CA ALA A 128 -9.63 13.42 9.07
C ALA A 128 -10.49 14.61 8.61
N VAL A 129 -10.40 15.73 9.31
CA VAL A 129 -11.13 16.95 8.96
C VAL A 129 -10.64 17.52 7.62
N VAL A 130 -9.32 17.64 7.44
CA VAL A 130 -8.72 18.14 6.18
C VAL A 130 -9.07 17.21 5.02
N GLY A 131 -8.95 15.89 5.20
CA GLY A 131 -9.33 14.92 4.18
C GLY A 131 -10.81 15.02 3.78
N ALA A 132 -11.71 15.15 4.76
CA ALA A 132 -13.14 15.32 4.50
C ALA A 132 -13.43 16.63 3.75
N ILE A 133 -12.87 17.76 4.20
CA ILE A 133 -13.03 19.05 3.53
C ILE A 133 -12.50 18.98 2.09
N ALA A 134 -11.32 18.38 1.88
CA ALA A 134 -10.73 18.23 0.56
C ALA A 134 -11.63 17.41 -0.39
N SER A 135 -12.21 16.30 0.11
CA SER A 135 -13.17 15.51 -0.68
C SER A 135 -14.41 16.32 -1.03
N VAL A 136 -14.96 17.10 -0.09
CA VAL A 136 -16.13 17.94 -0.35
C VAL A 136 -15.80 19.05 -1.35
N VAL A 137 -14.69 19.74 -1.19
CA VAL A 137 -14.26 20.79 -2.13
C VAL A 137 -14.07 20.21 -3.54
N MET A 138 -13.42 19.03 -3.62
CA MET A 138 -13.17 18.39 -4.91
C MET A 138 -14.45 17.86 -5.56
N LEU A 139 -15.47 17.51 -4.78
CA LEU A 139 -16.79 17.14 -5.30
C LEU A 139 -17.43 18.31 -6.10
N PHE A 140 -17.23 19.55 -5.65
CA PHE A 140 -17.79 20.73 -6.32
C PHE A 140 -16.92 21.25 -7.46
N LEU A 141 -15.59 21.15 -7.34
CA LEU A 141 -14.66 21.75 -8.30
C LEU A 141 -14.12 20.75 -9.32
N GLY A 142 -13.97 19.48 -8.94
CA GLY A 142 -13.25 18.46 -9.70
C GLY A 142 -14.14 17.52 -10.50
N TYR A 143 -15.46 17.64 -10.39
CA TYR A 143 -16.36 16.76 -11.12
C TYR A 143 -16.27 17.05 -12.64
N GLY A 144 -15.92 16.03 -13.41
CA GLY A 144 -15.64 16.14 -14.84
C GLY A 144 -14.17 16.41 -15.18
N PHE A 145 -13.41 17.15 -14.36
CA PHE A 145 -11.98 17.41 -14.60
C PHE A 145 -11.14 16.14 -14.57
N LEU A 146 -11.46 15.20 -13.68
CA LEU A 146 -10.71 13.95 -13.51
C LEU A 146 -10.82 13.00 -14.71
N ARG A 147 -11.83 13.15 -15.56
CA ARG A 147 -12.03 12.30 -16.77
C ARG A 147 -10.92 12.44 -17.77
N ASP A 148 -10.35 13.64 -17.89
CA ASP A 148 -9.32 13.93 -18.88
C ASP A 148 -7.95 13.36 -18.49
N TYR A 149 -7.81 12.87 -17.23
CA TYR A 149 -6.54 12.41 -16.67
C TYR A 149 -6.63 10.96 -16.13
N ALA A 150 -6.71 9.97 -17.02
CA ALA A 150 -6.89 8.56 -16.67
C ALA A 150 -5.87 8.03 -15.63
N THR A 151 -4.59 8.39 -15.76
CA THR A 151 -3.55 7.94 -14.81
C THR A 151 -3.71 8.57 -13.44
N LEU A 152 -4.03 9.86 -13.36
CA LEU A 152 -4.30 10.55 -12.11
C LEU A 152 -5.54 9.96 -11.43
N THR A 153 -6.62 9.82 -12.19
CA THR A 153 -7.88 9.25 -11.72
C THR A 153 -7.66 7.82 -11.22
N GLY A 154 -6.95 6.98 -11.99
CA GLY A 154 -6.63 5.62 -11.58
C GLY A 154 -5.82 5.56 -10.28
N SER A 155 -4.82 6.42 -10.11
CA SER A 155 -4.04 6.46 -8.86
C SER A 155 -4.88 6.91 -7.66
N LEU A 156 -5.73 7.93 -7.81
CA LEU A 156 -6.62 8.39 -6.75
C LEU A 156 -7.64 7.32 -6.36
N VAL A 157 -8.22 6.63 -7.34
CA VAL A 157 -9.09 5.47 -7.09
C VAL A 157 -8.36 4.37 -6.34
N ALA A 158 -7.09 4.09 -6.69
CA ALA A 158 -6.28 3.11 -5.98
C ALA A 158 -6.06 3.48 -4.51
N TYR A 159 -5.81 4.76 -4.20
CA TYR A 159 -5.75 5.25 -2.80
C TYR A 159 -7.06 5.03 -2.06
N ALA A 160 -8.20 5.37 -2.67
CA ALA A 160 -9.50 5.20 -2.05
C ALA A 160 -9.82 3.72 -1.80
N VAL A 161 -9.62 2.86 -2.80
CA VAL A 161 -9.88 1.42 -2.69
C VAL A 161 -8.97 0.78 -1.66
N SER A 162 -7.68 1.10 -1.69
CA SER A 162 -6.71 0.62 -0.70
C SER A 162 -7.11 1.00 0.72
N PHE A 163 -7.53 2.25 0.94
CA PHE A 163 -8.03 2.74 2.21
C PHE A 163 -9.29 1.97 2.65
N LEU A 164 -10.32 1.90 1.80
CA LEU A 164 -11.60 1.28 2.16
C LEU A 164 -11.46 -0.20 2.49
N VAL A 165 -10.71 -0.94 1.66
CA VAL A 165 -10.52 -2.38 1.87
C VAL A 165 -9.67 -2.65 3.10
N CYS A 166 -8.55 -1.93 3.26
CA CYS A 166 -7.70 -2.08 4.43
C CYS A 166 -8.45 -1.74 5.72
N TRP A 167 -9.14 -0.61 5.75
CA TRP A 167 -9.92 -0.17 6.91
C TRP A 167 -11.07 -1.15 7.21
N GLY A 168 -11.86 -1.53 6.22
CA GLY A 168 -13.02 -2.42 6.39
C GLY A 168 -12.63 -3.80 6.92
N LEU A 169 -11.56 -4.40 6.38
CA LEU A 169 -11.06 -5.69 6.83
C LEU A 169 -10.40 -5.60 8.22
N SER A 170 -9.68 -4.53 8.51
CA SER A 170 -9.01 -4.36 9.81
C SER A 170 -9.98 -4.12 10.94
N VAL A 171 -11.05 -3.36 10.72
CA VAL A 171 -12.12 -3.18 11.72
C VAL A 171 -12.82 -4.51 12.02
N ARG A 172 -12.98 -5.36 10.99
CA ARG A 172 -13.67 -6.64 11.14
C ARG A 172 -12.83 -7.74 11.77
N SER A 173 -11.50 -7.66 11.68
CA SER A 173 -10.61 -8.76 12.13
C SER A 173 -10.53 -8.92 13.65
N GLY A 174 -10.80 -7.87 14.42
CA GLY A 174 -10.74 -7.91 15.90
C GLY A 174 -9.37 -8.24 16.51
N GLN A 175 -8.34 -8.41 15.69
CA GLN A 175 -6.97 -8.65 16.16
C GLN A 175 -6.31 -7.32 16.50
N ASP A 176 -5.63 -7.29 17.64
CA ASP A 176 -4.84 -6.14 18.06
C ASP A 176 -3.38 -6.56 18.22
N PHE A 177 -2.49 -5.86 17.54
CA PHE A 177 -1.05 -6.14 17.57
C PHE A 177 -0.40 -5.32 18.68
N ASP A 178 0.26 -6.02 19.61
CA ASP A 178 1.00 -5.40 20.71
C ASP A 178 2.35 -4.85 20.20
N PHE A 179 2.44 -3.53 19.99
CA PHE A 179 3.69 -2.85 19.60
C PHE A 179 4.76 -2.91 20.70
N ASP A 180 4.38 -3.06 21.98
CA ASP A 180 5.33 -3.16 23.09
C ASP A 180 6.13 -4.46 23.00
N ARG A 181 5.61 -5.45 22.31
CA ARG A 181 6.35 -6.68 22.02
C ARG A 181 7.57 -6.42 21.14
N ILE A 182 7.46 -5.50 20.16
CA ILE A 182 8.59 -5.11 19.31
C ILE A 182 9.64 -4.41 20.17
N ALA A 183 9.21 -3.45 21.01
CA ALA A 183 10.12 -2.71 21.89
C ALA A 183 10.88 -3.65 22.84
N ARG A 184 10.23 -4.68 23.37
CA ARG A 184 10.86 -5.71 24.21
C ARG A 184 11.88 -6.55 23.46
N VAL A 185 11.56 -6.97 22.23
CA VAL A 185 12.47 -7.77 21.40
C VAL A 185 13.65 -6.92 20.90
N THR A 186 13.43 -5.63 20.63
CA THR A 186 14.48 -4.72 20.15
C THR A 186 15.37 -4.25 21.31
N GLY A 187 14.84 -4.17 22.52
CA GLY A 187 15.61 -3.84 23.72
C GLY A 187 16.63 -4.93 24.13
N ASP A 188 16.39 -6.18 23.72
CA ASP A 188 17.37 -7.29 23.90
C ASP A 188 18.53 -7.20 22.87
N PHE A 189 18.41 -6.37 21.84
CA PHE A 189 19.47 -6.03 20.89
C PHE A 189 20.14 -4.71 21.30
N ASP A 190 20.75 -4.67 22.49
CA ASP A 190 21.70 -3.62 22.83
C ASP A 190 23.07 -4.03 22.28
N PRO A 191 23.57 -3.40 21.19
CA PRO A 191 24.87 -3.73 20.61
C PRO A 191 26.03 -3.50 21.60
N ALA A 192 25.80 -2.76 22.67
CA ALA A 192 26.78 -2.55 23.76
C ALA A 192 26.94 -3.78 24.68
N THR A 193 25.97 -4.72 24.67
CA THR A 193 26.05 -5.94 25.48
C THR A 193 26.61 -7.15 24.72
N GLU A 194 26.68 -7.10 23.39
CA GLU A 194 27.17 -8.20 22.56
C GLU A 194 28.71 -8.22 22.44
N ASP A 195 29.38 -7.11 22.73
CA ASP A 195 30.85 -6.95 22.62
C ASP A 195 31.62 -7.25 23.93
N LEU A 196 30.95 -7.72 24.97
CA LEU A 196 31.68 -8.20 26.15
C LEU A 196 32.07 -9.64 25.93
N PRO A 197 33.37 -9.95 25.68
CA PRO A 197 33.85 -11.31 25.63
C PRO A 197 33.52 -11.96 26.98
N GLN A 198 32.84 -13.09 26.91
CA GLN A 198 32.61 -13.97 28.05
C GLN A 198 33.96 -14.55 28.56
N VAL A 199 34.84 -13.65 29.02
CA VAL A 199 36.08 -14.02 29.66
C VAL A 199 35.82 -13.99 31.15
N GLU A 200 35.97 -15.15 31.71
CA GLU A 200 36.13 -15.45 33.15
C GLU A 200 34.87 -15.56 34.01
N ARG A 201 34.27 -16.77 33.95
CA ARG A 201 33.90 -17.43 35.20
C ARG A 201 34.61 -18.80 35.22
N ALA A 202 35.86 -18.77 35.65
CA ALA A 202 36.53 -19.94 36.21
C ALA A 202 36.25 -19.98 37.72
#